data_d8467e740778e2075c982e85ed266627
#
_entry.id   d8467e740778e2075c982e85ed266627
#
_cell.length_a   1.000
_cell.length_b   1.000
_cell.length_c   1.000
_cell.angle_alpha   90.00
_cell.angle_beta   90.00
_cell.angle_gamma   90.00
#
_symmetry.space_group_name_H-M   'P 1'
#
loop_
_entity.id
_entity.type
_entity.pdbx_description
1 polymer ?
#
loop_
_entity_poly.entity_id
_entity_poly.type
_entity_poly.pdbx_seq_one_letter_code
_entity_poly.pdbx_strand_id
1 'polypeptide(L)'
;INNRMQDQNTLNLDTQDKLSRQSSGIDPLVIFNLVKRNWYWFVIATFATVFAARFYIGHTMPVYQTAVTILINETEDRPLVDNSELLQGLGLPGGMKNLENQIMILKSRALTERTLEQLPFDIEYYIKTFRNRLPIYPDSPVRVRSETFVPLPKDIEFSIKYLGNNMFSLNSESEYFQFQKTAAFGETIETATGNFRVDCSDESAFQNINDQIIYFTLHSMPGLVNYFNSRINVELLSREGSILRLSMLGTNSAKDADFLNKHVEGFQAISLDKKNTEALRRIQFIEDQIVGISDSLSTTENKLQQFRSSHKVMDLSAQGQSIIAQVTLLENEKARLNLEANYYDYLADYLIKDTSGEIPIVPDRKSTRLNSSH
;
A
#
# COMPACT_ATOMS: atom_id res chain seq x y z
N ILE A 1 -65.83 -54.15 51.01
CA ILE A 1 -65.30 -52.75 50.78
C ILE A 1 -63.77 -52.76 50.76
N ASN A 2 -63.08 -53.77 51.39
CA ASN A 2 -61.61 -53.77 51.49
C ASN A 2 -60.84 -54.24 50.20
N ASN A 3 -61.46 -55.02 49.33
CA ASN A 3 -60.81 -55.55 48.12
C ASN A 3 -60.77 -54.58 46.94
N ARG A 4 -61.60 -53.53 46.94
CA ARG A 4 -61.56 -52.51 45.85
C ARG A 4 -60.50 -51.46 46.03
N MET A 5 -60.00 -51.24 47.24
CA MET A 5 -58.89 -50.25 47.50
C MET A 5 -57.50 -50.85 47.24
N GLN A 6 -57.33 -52.17 47.30
CA GLN A 6 -56.04 -52.80 46.98
C GLN A 6 -55.75 -52.81 45.45
N ASP A 7 -56.78 -53.04 44.64
CA ASP A 7 -56.65 -53.07 43.19
C ASP A 7 -56.33 -51.64 42.55
N GLN A 8 -56.84 -50.58 43.19
CA GLN A 8 -56.53 -49.24 42.71
C GLN A 8 -55.10 -48.76 43.06
N ASN A 9 -54.55 -49.28 44.17
CA ASN A 9 -53.15 -48.93 44.55
C ASN A 9 -52.12 -49.70 43.73
N THR A 10 -52.40 -50.92 43.31
CA THR A 10 -51.47 -51.65 42.41
C THR A 10 -51.51 -51.14 40.99
N LEU A 11 -52.66 -50.66 40.47
CA LEU A 11 -52.80 -50.03 39.18
C LEU A 11 -52.11 -48.67 39.11
N ASN A 12 -52.11 -47.91 40.20
CA ASN A 12 -51.41 -46.59 40.25
C ASN A 12 -49.91 -46.75 40.39
N LEU A 13 -49.40 -47.78 41.05
CA LEU A 13 -47.98 -48.06 41.16
C LEU A 13 -47.38 -48.53 39.82
N ASP A 14 -48.10 -49.35 39.06
CA ASP A 14 -47.67 -49.86 37.76
C ASP A 14 -47.72 -48.78 36.68
N THR A 15 -48.60 -47.78 36.81
CA THR A 15 -48.66 -46.61 35.90
C THR A 15 -47.60 -45.57 36.22
N GLN A 16 -47.23 -45.39 37.50
CA GLN A 16 -46.14 -44.50 37.88
C GLN A 16 -44.76 -45.07 37.49
N ASP A 17 -44.57 -46.37 37.60
CA ASP A 17 -43.34 -47.07 37.22
C ASP A 17 -43.12 -47.05 35.67
N LYS A 18 -44.23 -47.05 34.90
CA LYS A 18 -44.18 -46.87 33.43
C LYS A 18 -43.95 -45.44 33.01
N LEU A 19 -44.38 -44.45 33.79
CA LEU A 19 -44.14 -43.03 33.52
C LEU A 19 -42.74 -42.57 33.97
N SER A 20 -42.17 -43.22 35.01
CA SER A 20 -40.81 -42.89 35.46
C SER A 20 -39.70 -43.50 34.56
N ARG A 21 -40.04 -44.48 33.72
CA ARG A 21 -39.10 -45.03 32.71
C ARG A 21 -39.02 -44.22 31.41
N GLN A 22 -39.81 -43.16 31.30
CA GLN A 22 -39.81 -42.31 30.15
C GLN A 22 -38.98 -40.99 30.36
N SER A 23 -38.02 -41.02 31.31
CA SER A 23 -36.91 -40.05 31.26
C SER A 23 -35.98 -40.49 30.13
N SER A 24 -36.14 -39.85 29.00
CA SER A 24 -35.37 -40.06 27.77
C SER A 24 -33.90 -39.73 27.94
N GLY A 25 -33.24 -40.49 28.79
CA GLY A 25 -31.81 -40.68 28.68
C GLY A 25 -31.58 -41.53 27.45
N ILE A 26 -31.06 -40.96 26.40
CA ILE A 26 -30.63 -41.68 25.20
C ILE A 26 -29.63 -42.73 25.66
N ASP A 27 -30.07 -43.99 25.70
CA ASP A 27 -29.28 -45.11 26.21
C ASP A 27 -28.07 -45.30 25.25
N PRO A 28 -26.81 -45.07 25.69
CA PRO A 28 -25.64 -45.15 24.83
C PRO A 28 -25.48 -46.51 24.15
N LEU A 29 -25.99 -47.58 24.75
CA LEU A 29 -26.00 -48.93 24.19
C LEU A 29 -26.93 -49.05 22.98
N VAL A 30 -28.07 -48.37 23.01
CA VAL A 30 -29.04 -48.36 21.88
C VAL A 30 -28.43 -47.61 20.69
N ILE A 31 -27.74 -46.48 20.93
CA ILE A 31 -27.03 -45.75 19.89
C ILE A 31 -25.92 -46.62 19.31
N PHE A 32 -25.12 -47.26 20.15
CA PHE A 32 -24.05 -48.13 19.71
C PHE A 32 -24.54 -49.27 18.81
N ASN A 33 -25.64 -49.92 19.18
CA ASN A 33 -26.26 -51.00 18.39
C ASN A 33 -26.88 -50.49 17.08
N LEU A 34 -27.45 -49.28 17.06
CA LEU A 34 -27.96 -48.60 15.86
C LEU A 34 -26.82 -48.26 14.89
N VAL A 35 -25.72 -47.72 15.40
CA VAL A 35 -24.50 -47.42 14.62
C VAL A 35 -23.90 -48.71 14.06
N LYS A 36 -23.75 -49.74 14.88
CA LYS A 36 -23.21 -51.04 14.45
C LYS A 36 -24.09 -51.73 13.39
N ARG A 37 -25.42 -51.60 13.46
CA ARG A 37 -26.34 -52.15 12.47
C ARG A 37 -26.32 -51.39 11.16
N ASN A 38 -26.09 -50.06 11.20
CA ASN A 38 -26.14 -49.19 10.04
C ASN A 38 -24.74 -48.61 9.68
N TRP A 39 -23.66 -49.27 10.05
CA TRP A 39 -22.29 -48.80 9.87
C TRP A 39 -21.96 -48.46 8.40
N TYR A 40 -22.57 -49.16 7.45
CA TYR A 40 -22.40 -48.93 6.02
C TYR A 40 -22.88 -47.53 5.59
N TRP A 41 -23.90 -46.93 6.23
CA TRP A 41 -24.33 -45.57 5.98
C TRP A 41 -23.27 -44.57 6.40
N PHE A 42 -22.54 -44.81 7.48
CA PHE A 42 -21.43 -43.97 7.90
C PHE A 42 -20.27 -44.08 6.92
N VAL A 43 -19.97 -45.26 6.42
CA VAL A 43 -18.95 -45.46 5.40
C VAL A 43 -19.30 -44.71 4.10
N ILE A 44 -20.55 -44.85 3.63
CA ILE A 44 -21.04 -44.17 2.43
C ILE A 44 -20.99 -42.64 2.63
N ALA A 45 -21.48 -42.15 3.78
CA ALA A 45 -21.46 -40.72 4.07
C ALA A 45 -20.00 -40.15 4.14
N THR A 46 -19.11 -40.91 4.79
CA THR A 46 -17.69 -40.53 4.85
C THR A 46 -17.05 -40.52 3.45
N PHE A 47 -17.33 -41.55 2.64
CA PHE A 47 -16.81 -41.60 1.28
C PHE A 47 -17.39 -40.48 0.41
N ALA A 48 -18.68 -40.19 0.52
CA ALA A 48 -19.33 -39.09 -0.19
C ALA A 48 -18.77 -37.70 0.22
N THR A 49 -18.53 -37.50 1.53
CA THR A 49 -17.92 -36.27 2.04
C THR A 49 -16.46 -36.10 1.57
N VAL A 50 -15.66 -37.16 1.63
CA VAL A 50 -14.27 -37.12 1.14
C VAL A 50 -14.23 -36.88 -0.37
N PHE A 51 -15.13 -37.54 -1.13
CA PHE A 51 -15.25 -37.31 -2.56
C PHE A 51 -15.67 -35.87 -2.89
N ALA A 52 -16.69 -35.34 -2.20
CA ALA A 52 -17.13 -33.96 -2.35
C ALA A 52 -16.04 -32.96 -1.96
N ALA A 53 -15.30 -33.20 -0.88
CA ALA A 53 -14.16 -32.37 -0.45
C ALA A 53 -13.04 -32.41 -1.50
N ARG A 54 -12.68 -33.58 -2.00
CA ARG A 54 -11.66 -33.74 -3.04
C ARG A 54 -12.07 -33.05 -4.35
N PHE A 55 -13.34 -33.18 -4.71
CA PHE A 55 -13.91 -32.50 -5.87
C PHE A 55 -13.86 -30.99 -5.68
N TYR A 56 -14.25 -30.47 -4.52
CA TYR A 56 -14.21 -29.05 -4.20
C TYR A 56 -12.79 -28.49 -4.21
N ILE A 57 -11.84 -29.16 -3.53
CA ILE A 57 -10.44 -28.75 -3.47
C ILE A 57 -9.79 -28.74 -4.88
N GLY A 58 -10.11 -29.76 -5.70
CA GLY A 58 -9.58 -29.83 -7.08
C GLY A 58 -10.13 -28.76 -8.01
N HIS A 59 -11.22 -28.08 -7.62
CA HIS A 59 -11.87 -27.05 -8.46
C HIS A 59 -11.70 -25.63 -7.93
N THR A 60 -11.12 -25.46 -6.74
CA THR A 60 -10.82 -24.14 -6.18
C THR A 60 -9.38 -23.73 -6.49
N MET A 61 -9.20 -22.50 -6.98
CA MET A 61 -7.85 -21.95 -7.15
C MET A 61 -7.21 -21.69 -5.79
N PRO A 62 -5.96 -22.06 -5.59
CA PRO A 62 -5.23 -21.70 -4.37
C PRO A 62 -5.09 -20.18 -4.31
N VAL A 63 -5.37 -19.60 -3.14
CA VAL A 63 -5.16 -18.20 -2.86
C VAL A 63 -3.98 -18.08 -1.91
N TYR A 64 -2.98 -17.32 -2.32
CA TYR A 64 -1.77 -17.06 -1.55
C TYR A 64 -1.86 -15.68 -0.91
N GLN A 65 -1.32 -15.55 0.28
CA GLN A 65 -1.10 -14.24 0.90
C GLN A 65 0.37 -13.88 0.76
N THR A 66 0.62 -12.82 0.01
CA THR A 66 1.96 -12.23 -0.13
C THR A 66 2.05 -10.99 0.72
N ALA A 67 3.17 -10.81 1.43
CA ALA A 67 3.35 -9.66 2.31
C ALA A 67 4.79 -9.15 2.29
N VAL A 68 4.94 -7.83 2.43
CA VAL A 68 6.19 -7.12 2.63
C VAL A 68 6.09 -6.27 3.89
N THR A 69 7.18 -6.14 4.62
CA THR A 69 7.24 -5.35 5.85
C THR A 69 8.15 -4.14 5.65
N ILE A 70 7.69 -2.98 6.08
CA ILE A 70 8.41 -1.70 5.97
C ILE A 70 8.59 -1.14 7.37
N LEU A 71 9.82 -0.71 7.67
CA LEU A 71 10.13 0.10 8.85
C LEU A 71 10.10 1.57 8.44
N ILE A 72 9.28 2.38 9.12
CA ILE A 72 9.23 3.82 8.94
C ILE A 72 10.02 4.48 10.07
N ASN A 73 11.04 5.24 9.70
CA ASN A 73 11.83 5.98 10.68
C ASN A 73 11.15 7.32 10.99
N GLU A 74 10.46 7.41 12.13
CA GLU A 74 9.75 8.61 12.57
C GLU A 74 10.67 9.67 13.22
N THR A 75 11.93 9.30 13.52
CA THR A 75 12.83 10.18 14.29
C THR A 75 13.26 11.44 13.54
N GLU A 76 13.11 11.46 12.22
CA GLU A 76 13.54 12.59 11.40
C GLU A 76 12.41 13.61 11.07
N ASP A 77 11.16 13.24 11.33
CA ASP A 77 10.00 14.06 10.97
C ASP A 77 9.42 14.83 12.20
N ARG A 78 10.23 15.13 13.20
CA ARG A 78 9.77 15.98 14.30
C ARG A 78 9.61 17.41 13.81
N PRO A 79 8.41 18.00 13.91
CA PRO A 79 8.21 19.40 13.57
C PRO A 79 9.04 20.31 14.49
N LEU A 80 9.54 21.40 13.93
CA LEU A 80 10.39 22.42 14.58
C LEU A 80 9.75 23.10 15.76
N VAL A 81 8.45 23.25 15.71
CA VAL A 81 7.66 23.73 16.85
C VAL A 81 7.17 22.49 17.56
N ASP A 82 7.73 22.22 18.71
CA ASP A 82 7.29 21.14 19.57
C ASP A 82 5.93 21.50 20.16
N ASN A 83 4.90 21.50 19.29
CA ASN A 83 3.50 21.51 19.70
C ASN A 83 3.12 20.16 20.34
N SER A 84 4.10 19.27 20.55
CA SER A 84 3.90 17.98 21.21
C SER A 84 3.37 18.19 22.64
N GLU A 85 3.79 19.25 23.34
CA GLU A 85 3.25 19.58 24.66
C GLU A 85 1.77 20.02 24.58
N LEU A 86 1.38 20.81 23.57
CA LEU A 86 -0.01 21.21 23.35
C LEU A 86 -0.87 20.03 22.86
N LEU A 87 -0.32 19.17 22.01
CA LEU A 87 -1.00 17.99 21.48
C LEU A 87 -1.06 16.84 22.49
N GLN A 88 -0.03 16.69 23.35
CA GLN A 88 -0.08 15.79 24.51
C GLN A 88 -1.14 16.21 25.52
N GLY A 89 -1.35 17.52 25.72
CA GLY A 89 -2.44 18.04 26.55
C GLY A 89 -3.84 17.70 26.01
N LEU A 90 -3.95 17.41 24.70
CA LEU A 90 -5.19 16.96 24.04
C LEU A 90 -5.24 15.43 23.89
N GLY A 91 -4.28 14.68 24.43
CA GLY A 91 -4.26 13.20 24.38
C GLY A 91 -3.99 12.60 22.99
N LEU A 92 -3.49 13.39 22.03
CA LEU A 92 -3.16 12.94 20.68
C LEU A 92 -1.64 12.81 20.52
N PRO A 93 -1.07 11.59 20.46
CA PRO A 93 0.35 11.40 20.19
C PRO A 93 0.68 11.91 18.78
N GLY A 94 1.61 12.86 18.68
CA GLY A 94 2.00 13.48 17.40
C GLY A 94 2.50 12.48 16.33
N GLY A 95 3.08 11.37 16.76
CA GLY A 95 3.54 10.30 15.84
C GLY A 95 2.43 9.55 15.10
N MET A 96 1.21 9.46 15.67
CA MET A 96 0.09 8.76 15.02
C MET A 96 -0.35 9.40 13.70
N LYS A 97 -0.38 10.74 13.62
CA LYS A 97 -0.81 11.43 12.39
C LYS A 97 0.15 11.19 11.23
N ASN A 98 1.44 11.10 11.52
CA ASN A 98 2.44 10.84 10.49
C ASN A 98 2.29 9.41 9.94
N LEU A 99 2.10 8.42 10.79
CA LEU A 99 1.94 7.03 10.40
C LEU A 99 0.64 6.80 9.59
N GLU A 100 -0.47 7.44 9.98
CA GLU A 100 -1.74 7.40 9.22
C GLU A 100 -1.57 8.00 7.83
N ASN A 101 -0.83 9.10 7.72
CA ASN A 101 -0.52 9.70 6.41
C ASN A 101 0.30 8.76 5.53
N GLN A 102 1.30 8.06 6.09
CA GLN A 102 2.08 7.09 5.36
C GLN A 102 1.22 5.92 4.87
N ILE A 103 0.28 5.46 5.71
CA ILE A 103 -0.70 4.44 5.31
C ILE A 103 -1.59 4.94 4.17
N MET A 104 -2.04 6.21 4.22
CA MET A 104 -2.85 6.80 3.15
C MET A 104 -2.07 6.90 1.84
N ILE A 105 -0.79 7.29 1.88
CA ILE A 105 0.07 7.33 0.70
C ILE A 105 0.24 5.91 0.12
N LEU A 106 0.52 4.90 0.96
CA LEU A 106 0.64 3.51 0.54
C LEU A 106 -0.66 2.95 -0.07
N LYS A 107 -1.82 3.42 0.34
CA LYS A 107 -3.13 3.06 -0.23
C LYS A 107 -3.56 3.97 -1.37
N SER A 108 -2.74 4.95 -1.76
CA SER A 108 -3.13 5.92 -2.76
C SER A 108 -3.18 5.31 -4.16
N ARG A 109 -4.20 5.72 -4.90
CA ARG A 109 -4.37 5.34 -6.31
C ARG A 109 -3.19 5.79 -7.17
N ALA A 110 -2.65 6.98 -6.91
CA ALA A 110 -1.54 7.55 -7.65
C ALA A 110 -0.25 6.72 -7.50
N LEU A 111 0.05 6.23 -6.29
CA LEU A 111 1.19 5.33 -6.08
C LEU A 111 0.98 3.99 -6.79
N THR A 112 -0.23 3.43 -6.74
CA THR A 112 -0.57 2.18 -7.44
C THR A 112 -0.40 2.34 -8.96
N GLU A 113 -0.86 3.43 -9.54
CA GLU A 113 -0.71 3.74 -10.97
C GLU A 113 0.76 3.85 -11.37
N ARG A 114 1.55 4.65 -10.63
CA ARG A 114 3.00 4.79 -10.85
C ARG A 114 3.76 3.46 -10.71
N THR A 115 3.31 2.59 -9.82
CA THR A 115 3.87 1.25 -9.64
C THR A 115 3.60 0.37 -10.86
N LEU A 116 2.35 0.38 -11.34
CA LEU A 116 1.92 -0.43 -12.49
C LEU A 116 2.54 0.03 -13.80
N GLU A 117 2.83 1.32 -13.97
CA GLU A 117 3.56 1.86 -15.13
C GLU A 117 4.98 1.28 -15.27
N GLN A 118 5.57 0.82 -14.17
CA GLN A 118 6.93 0.25 -14.14
C GLN A 118 6.94 -1.28 -14.22
N LEU A 119 5.78 -1.91 -14.25
CA LEU A 119 5.62 -3.37 -14.29
C LEU A 119 4.94 -3.81 -15.60
N PRO A 120 5.35 -4.93 -16.17
CA PRO A 120 4.75 -5.45 -17.40
C PRO A 120 3.44 -6.20 -17.13
N PHE A 121 2.49 -5.53 -16.43
CA PHE A 121 1.21 -6.11 -16.02
C PHE A 121 0.06 -5.69 -16.93
N ASP A 122 0.34 -4.85 -17.91
CA ASP A 122 -0.58 -4.43 -18.96
C ASP A 122 -1.12 -5.60 -19.78
N ILE A 123 -0.32 -6.66 -19.93
CA ILE A 123 -0.70 -7.89 -20.62
C ILE A 123 -0.68 -9.05 -19.63
N GLU A 124 -1.82 -9.68 -19.45
CA GLU A 124 -1.94 -10.89 -18.64
C GLU A 124 -2.03 -12.12 -19.52
N TYR A 125 -1.11 -13.09 -19.29
CA TYR A 125 -1.08 -14.38 -19.96
C TYR A 125 -1.64 -15.46 -19.07
N TYR A 126 -2.46 -16.36 -19.61
CA TYR A 126 -3.04 -17.46 -18.86
C TYR A 126 -3.40 -18.65 -19.77
N ILE A 127 -3.52 -19.81 -19.14
CA ILE A 127 -4.04 -21.03 -19.77
C ILE A 127 -5.45 -21.25 -19.22
N LYS A 128 -6.39 -21.59 -20.11
CA LYS A 128 -7.71 -22.04 -19.69
C LYS A 128 -7.68 -23.53 -19.41
N THR A 129 -8.05 -23.88 -18.21
CA THR A 129 -8.42 -25.24 -17.82
C THR A 129 -9.94 -25.32 -17.82
N PHE A 130 -10.53 -26.51 -17.77
CA PHE A 130 -11.97 -26.73 -17.88
C PHE A 130 -12.88 -25.74 -17.11
N ARG A 131 -12.38 -25.14 -16.01
CA ARG A 131 -13.12 -24.16 -15.19
C ARG A 131 -12.32 -22.94 -14.75
N ASN A 132 -11.02 -22.98 -14.87
CA ASN A 132 -10.14 -21.97 -14.25
C ASN A 132 -9.20 -21.33 -15.28
N ARG A 133 -8.88 -20.06 -15.05
CA ARG A 133 -7.81 -19.35 -15.75
C ARG A 133 -6.55 -19.45 -14.89
N LEU A 134 -5.55 -20.17 -15.36
CA LEU A 134 -4.26 -20.29 -14.66
C LEU A 134 -3.31 -19.23 -15.21
N PRO A 135 -2.96 -18.19 -14.45
CA PRO A 135 -2.04 -17.14 -14.90
C PRO A 135 -0.64 -17.72 -15.10
N ILE A 136 0.00 -17.34 -16.22
CA ILE A 136 1.40 -17.67 -16.52
C ILE A 136 2.23 -16.42 -16.22
N TYR A 137 2.86 -16.37 -15.07
CA TYR A 137 3.75 -15.31 -14.67
C TYR A 137 4.77 -15.88 -13.67
N PRO A 138 6.08 -15.56 -13.79
CA PRO A 138 6.73 -14.64 -14.74
C PRO A 138 7.07 -15.26 -16.11
N ASP A 139 6.99 -16.57 -16.23
CA ASP A 139 7.61 -17.36 -17.30
C ASP A 139 6.63 -17.63 -18.46
N SER A 140 6.05 -16.57 -19.03
CA SER A 140 5.26 -16.73 -20.25
C SER A 140 6.18 -17.04 -21.44
N PRO A 141 5.93 -18.12 -22.20
CA PRO A 141 6.72 -18.46 -23.38
C PRO A 141 6.49 -17.48 -24.55
N VAL A 142 5.44 -16.66 -24.46
CA VAL A 142 5.12 -15.64 -25.45
C VAL A 142 5.12 -14.26 -24.82
N ARG A 143 5.56 -13.27 -25.61
CA ARG A 143 5.50 -11.85 -25.26
C ARG A 143 4.90 -11.05 -26.41
N VAL A 144 3.86 -10.31 -26.11
CA VAL A 144 3.21 -9.41 -27.06
C VAL A 144 3.81 -8.01 -26.86
N ARG A 145 4.20 -7.37 -27.98
CA ARG A 145 4.71 -5.99 -27.98
C ARG A 145 3.87 -5.17 -28.94
N SER A 146 3.38 -4.04 -28.51
CA SER A 146 2.73 -3.06 -29.38
C SER A 146 3.80 -2.25 -30.11
N GLU A 147 3.68 -2.15 -31.45
CA GLU A 147 4.61 -1.40 -32.30
C GLU A 147 4.05 -0.05 -32.74
N THR A 148 2.79 0.25 -32.42
CA THR A 148 2.12 1.48 -32.86
C THR A 148 1.59 2.31 -31.69
N PHE A 149 1.49 3.63 -31.89
CA PHE A 149 0.82 4.57 -31.00
C PHE A 149 -0.69 4.33 -30.84
N VAL A 150 -1.28 3.51 -31.71
CA VAL A 150 -2.70 3.16 -31.61
C VAL A 150 -2.84 2.03 -30.61
N PRO A 151 -3.54 2.25 -29.49
CA PRO A 151 -3.69 1.23 -28.48
C PRO A 151 -4.52 0.07 -29.02
N LEU A 152 -4.02 -1.15 -28.84
CA LEU A 152 -4.80 -2.37 -29.04
C LEU A 152 -6.09 -2.31 -28.20
N PRO A 153 -7.18 -2.96 -28.65
CA PRO A 153 -8.40 -3.01 -27.88
C PRO A 153 -8.11 -3.62 -26.49
N LYS A 154 -8.49 -2.86 -25.46
CA LYS A 154 -8.26 -3.23 -24.06
C LYS A 154 -9.41 -4.08 -23.55
N ASP A 155 -9.08 -4.93 -22.55
CA ASP A 155 -10.03 -5.81 -21.87
C ASP A 155 -10.71 -6.84 -22.81
N ILE A 156 -10.05 -7.15 -23.94
CA ILE A 156 -10.44 -8.19 -24.90
C ILE A 156 -9.49 -9.37 -24.76
N GLU A 157 -10.07 -10.57 -24.84
CA GLU A 157 -9.33 -11.82 -24.78
C GLU A 157 -8.85 -12.23 -26.16
N PHE A 158 -7.58 -12.56 -26.26
CA PHE A 158 -6.95 -13.14 -27.43
C PHE A 158 -6.44 -14.54 -27.12
N SER A 159 -6.49 -15.43 -28.06
CA SER A 159 -5.91 -16.77 -27.99
C SER A 159 -4.80 -16.95 -29.03
N ILE A 160 -3.66 -17.45 -28.60
CA ILE A 160 -2.52 -17.83 -29.43
C ILE A 160 -2.45 -19.35 -29.43
N LYS A 161 -2.71 -19.95 -30.59
CA LYS A 161 -2.57 -21.38 -30.80
C LYS A 161 -1.31 -21.65 -31.59
N TYR A 162 -0.41 -22.45 -31.02
CA TYR A 162 0.80 -22.88 -31.72
C TYR A 162 0.47 -23.91 -32.80
N LEU A 163 0.98 -23.70 -34.00
CA LEU A 163 0.74 -24.57 -35.19
C LEU A 163 1.97 -25.40 -35.60
N GLY A 164 3.09 -25.19 -34.93
CA GLY A 164 4.39 -25.78 -35.33
C GLY A 164 5.18 -24.87 -36.27
N ASN A 165 6.46 -25.18 -36.45
CA ASN A 165 7.36 -24.50 -37.39
C ASN A 165 7.40 -22.97 -37.24
N ASN A 166 7.48 -22.46 -35.99
CA ASN A 166 7.49 -21.02 -35.71
C ASN A 166 6.20 -20.28 -36.17
N MET A 167 5.10 -21.00 -36.40
CA MET A 167 3.83 -20.43 -36.78
C MET A 167 2.78 -20.51 -35.69
N PHE A 168 1.95 -19.50 -35.58
CA PHE A 168 0.82 -19.48 -34.64
C PHE A 168 -0.43 -18.91 -35.31
N SER A 169 -1.59 -19.30 -34.79
CA SER A 169 -2.88 -18.68 -35.11
C SER A 169 -3.31 -17.79 -33.94
N LEU A 170 -3.54 -16.54 -34.24
CA LEU A 170 -4.11 -15.58 -33.31
C LEU A 170 -5.61 -15.47 -33.58
N ASN A 171 -6.40 -15.65 -32.55
CA ASN A 171 -7.85 -15.53 -32.61
C ASN A 171 -8.40 -14.68 -31.49
N SER A 172 -9.41 -13.88 -31.74
CA SER A 172 -10.22 -13.17 -30.77
C SER A 172 -11.70 -13.33 -31.13
N GLU A 173 -12.47 -13.85 -30.21
CA GLU A 173 -13.91 -14.12 -30.34
C GLU A 173 -14.74 -13.18 -29.45
N SER A 174 -14.31 -11.92 -29.30
CA SER A 174 -15.11 -10.94 -28.60
C SER A 174 -16.32 -10.50 -29.42
N GLU A 175 -17.45 -10.23 -28.78
CA GLU A 175 -18.66 -9.70 -29.41
C GLU A 175 -18.41 -8.41 -30.20
N TYR A 176 -17.42 -7.61 -29.77
CA TYR A 176 -17.06 -6.31 -30.36
C TYR A 176 -15.83 -6.36 -31.29
N PHE A 177 -15.06 -7.47 -31.25
CA PHE A 177 -13.81 -7.58 -32.00
C PHE A 177 -13.57 -9.04 -32.40
N GLN A 178 -13.87 -9.36 -33.65
CA GLN A 178 -13.57 -10.67 -34.24
C GLN A 178 -12.34 -10.54 -35.11
N PHE A 179 -11.32 -11.30 -34.79
CA PHE A 179 -10.05 -11.29 -35.48
C PHE A 179 -9.46 -12.70 -35.55
N GLN A 180 -9.04 -13.12 -36.72
CA GLN A 180 -8.31 -14.36 -36.90
C GLN A 180 -7.20 -14.15 -37.92
N LYS A 181 -5.97 -14.42 -37.55
CA LYS A 181 -4.80 -14.34 -38.45
C LYS A 181 -3.78 -15.40 -38.06
N THR A 182 -3.14 -15.99 -39.07
CA THR A 182 -1.98 -16.86 -38.88
C THR A 182 -0.74 -16.07 -39.29
N ALA A 183 0.30 -16.12 -38.42
CA ALA A 183 1.56 -15.41 -38.62
C ALA A 183 2.72 -16.22 -38.04
N ALA A 184 3.95 -15.84 -38.38
CA ALA A 184 5.15 -16.37 -37.74
C ALA A 184 5.48 -15.57 -36.47
N PHE A 185 6.09 -16.20 -35.47
CA PHE A 185 6.60 -15.47 -34.36
C PHE A 185 7.66 -14.44 -34.76
N GLY A 186 7.60 -13.23 -34.19
CA GLY A 186 8.44 -12.11 -34.59
C GLY A 186 7.93 -11.31 -35.78
N GLU A 187 6.85 -11.74 -36.45
CA GLU A 187 6.20 -10.99 -37.54
C GLU A 187 5.27 -9.93 -36.98
N THR A 188 5.24 -8.76 -37.63
CA THR A 188 4.32 -7.69 -37.24
C THR A 188 2.92 -8.00 -37.79
N ILE A 189 1.96 -8.06 -36.90
CA ILE A 189 0.55 -8.28 -37.20
C ILE A 189 -0.16 -6.94 -37.28
N GLU A 190 -0.65 -6.63 -38.49
CA GLU A 190 -1.46 -5.46 -38.71
C GLU A 190 -2.94 -5.76 -38.39
N THR A 191 -3.53 -4.93 -37.55
CA THR A 191 -4.96 -4.96 -37.25
C THR A 191 -5.59 -3.59 -37.53
N ALA A 192 -6.91 -3.55 -37.61
CA ALA A 192 -7.63 -2.30 -37.81
C ALA A 192 -7.41 -1.26 -36.70
N THR A 193 -6.96 -1.71 -35.54
CA THR A 193 -6.78 -0.89 -34.33
C THR A 193 -5.33 -0.69 -33.90
N GLY A 194 -4.36 -1.33 -34.61
CA GLY A 194 -2.93 -1.16 -34.27
C GLY A 194 -2.10 -2.37 -34.69
N ASN A 195 -0.79 -2.16 -34.70
CA ASN A 195 0.17 -3.21 -35.08
C ASN A 195 0.84 -3.74 -33.80
N PHE A 196 0.98 -5.04 -33.74
CA PHE A 196 1.69 -5.69 -32.64
C PHE A 196 2.48 -6.89 -33.14
N ARG A 197 3.45 -7.30 -32.35
CA ARG A 197 4.28 -8.46 -32.62
C ARG A 197 4.20 -9.43 -31.45
N VAL A 198 4.15 -10.71 -31.77
CA VAL A 198 4.21 -11.79 -30.79
C VAL A 198 5.58 -12.46 -30.91
N ASP A 199 6.39 -12.30 -29.87
CA ASP A 199 7.68 -12.96 -29.76
C ASP A 199 7.52 -14.25 -28.95
N CYS A 200 8.16 -15.34 -29.38
CA CYS A 200 8.21 -16.60 -28.64
C CYS A 200 9.63 -16.79 -28.07
N SER A 201 9.71 -17.01 -26.76
CA SER A 201 10.97 -17.26 -26.09
C SER A 201 11.35 -18.74 -26.06
N ASP A 202 10.34 -19.61 -26.01
CA ASP A 202 10.53 -21.06 -25.92
C ASP A 202 9.35 -21.81 -26.56
N GLU A 203 9.57 -22.33 -27.76
CA GLU A 203 8.57 -23.14 -28.46
C GLU A 203 8.25 -24.45 -27.75
N SER A 204 9.23 -25.02 -27.02
CA SER A 204 9.06 -26.29 -26.33
C SER A 204 8.06 -26.17 -25.16
N ALA A 205 7.89 -24.98 -24.60
CA ALA A 205 6.94 -24.74 -23.52
C ALA A 205 5.48 -24.99 -23.97
N PHE A 206 5.16 -24.81 -25.27
CA PHE A 206 3.82 -25.12 -25.77
C PHE A 206 3.47 -26.60 -25.72
N GLN A 207 4.47 -27.50 -25.77
CA GLN A 207 4.24 -28.95 -25.71
C GLN A 207 3.67 -29.40 -24.36
N ASN A 208 3.93 -28.62 -23.32
CA ASN A 208 3.44 -28.89 -21.96
C ASN A 208 2.07 -28.25 -21.68
N ILE A 209 1.52 -27.48 -22.64
CA ILE A 209 0.26 -26.77 -22.47
C ILE A 209 -0.85 -27.55 -23.17
N ASN A 210 -1.97 -27.77 -22.47
CA ASN A 210 -3.15 -28.40 -23.05
C ASN A 210 -3.63 -27.61 -24.28
N ASP A 211 -3.91 -28.33 -25.38
CA ASP A 211 -4.33 -27.78 -26.66
C ASP A 211 -3.36 -26.80 -27.33
N GLN A 212 -2.16 -26.57 -26.75
CA GLN A 212 -1.13 -25.63 -27.22
C GLN A 212 -1.68 -24.20 -27.41
N ILE A 213 -2.62 -23.79 -26.54
CA ILE A 213 -3.27 -22.48 -26.61
C ILE A 213 -2.92 -21.68 -25.37
N ILE A 214 -2.37 -20.49 -25.58
CA ILE A 214 -2.16 -19.47 -24.56
C ILE A 214 -3.16 -18.33 -24.82
N TYR A 215 -3.80 -17.89 -23.76
CA TYR A 215 -4.68 -16.73 -23.81
C TYR A 215 -3.96 -15.52 -23.24
N PHE A 216 -4.25 -14.35 -23.79
CA PHE A 216 -3.80 -13.10 -23.20
C PHE A 216 -4.89 -12.03 -23.27
N THR A 217 -4.83 -11.12 -22.34
CA THR A 217 -5.72 -9.95 -22.28
C THR A 217 -4.89 -8.71 -22.01
N LEU A 218 -5.12 -7.65 -22.79
CA LEU A 218 -4.56 -6.33 -22.51
C LEU A 218 -5.51 -5.61 -21.57
N HIS A 219 -5.01 -5.22 -20.42
CA HIS A 219 -5.80 -4.52 -19.43
C HIS A 219 -5.72 -3.00 -19.59
N SER A 220 -6.81 -2.33 -19.28
CA SER A 220 -6.80 -0.88 -19.14
C SER A 220 -6.10 -0.47 -17.84
N MET A 221 -5.27 0.59 -17.86
CA MET A 221 -4.59 1.08 -16.67
C MET A 221 -5.58 1.39 -15.53
N PRO A 222 -6.72 2.08 -15.75
CA PRO A 222 -7.71 2.29 -14.70
C PRO A 222 -8.28 0.99 -14.11
N GLY A 223 -8.46 -0.05 -14.94
CA GLY A 223 -8.91 -1.37 -14.50
C GLY A 223 -7.89 -2.05 -13.60
N LEU A 224 -6.61 -2.06 -14.04
CA LEU A 224 -5.49 -2.58 -13.25
C LEU A 224 -5.34 -1.85 -11.91
N VAL A 225 -5.36 -0.52 -11.93
CA VAL A 225 -5.25 0.29 -10.72
C VAL A 225 -6.36 -0.06 -9.73
N ASN A 226 -7.61 -0.17 -10.20
CA ASN A 226 -8.73 -0.57 -9.33
C ASN A 226 -8.54 -1.99 -8.78
N TYR A 227 -8.12 -2.93 -9.61
CA TYR A 227 -7.88 -4.32 -9.23
C TYR A 227 -6.81 -4.44 -8.14
N PHE A 228 -5.64 -3.83 -8.34
CA PHE A 228 -4.55 -3.89 -7.35
C PHE A 228 -4.86 -3.08 -6.10
N ASN A 229 -5.34 -1.85 -6.25
CA ASN A 229 -5.61 -0.96 -5.12
C ASN A 229 -6.67 -1.52 -4.14
N SER A 230 -7.69 -2.21 -4.66
CA SER A 230 -8.72 -2.84 -3.82
C SER A 230 -8.21 -4.04 -3.01
N ARG A 231 -7.07 -4.63 -3.39
CA ARG A 231 -6.50 -5.83 -2.76
C ARG A 231 -5.34 -5.53 -1.82
N ILE A 232 -4.78 -4.32 -1.87
CA ILE A 232 -3.73 -3.89 -0.95
C ILE A 232 -4.33 -3.75 0.44
N ASN A 233 -3.81 -4.50 1.39
CA ASN A 233 -4.07 -4.32 2.81
C ASN A 233 -2.81 -3.82 3.51
N VAL A 234 -2.94 -2.73 4.27
CA VAL A 234 -1.85 -2.13 5.05
C VAL A 234 -2.23 -2.19 6.51
N GLU A 235 -1.42 -2.89 7.28
CA GLU A 235 -1.60 -3.12 8.71
C GLU A 235 -0.41 -2.60 9.51
N LEU A 236 -0.69 -2.01 10.65
CA LEU A 236 0.33 -1.60 11.61
C LEU A 236 0.68 -2.80 12.50
N LEU A 237 1.90 -3.32 12.39
CA LEU A 237 2.38 -4.43 13.22
C LEU A 237 2.84 -3.99 14.61
N SER A 238 3.54 -2.86 14.69
CA SER A 238 4.04 -2.30 15.94
C SER A 238 3.90 -0.79 15.91
N ARG A 239 3.28 -0.23 16.95
CA ARG A 239 3.18 1.23 17.13
C ARG A 239 4.49 1.83 17.59
N GLU A 240 5.19 1.14 18.49
CA GLU A 240 6.47 1.60 19.06
C GLU A 240 7.60 1.53 18.03
N GLY A 241 7.57 0.53 17.14
CA GLY A 241 8.57 0.33 16.11
C GLY A 241 8.22 0.92 14.75
N SER A 242 7.05 1.59 14.59
CA SER A 242 6.57 2.15 13.31
C SER A 242 6.70 1.17 12.14
N ILE A 243 6.32 -0.09 12.38
CA ILE A 243 6.43 -1.18 11.40
C ILE A 243 5.07 -1.38 10.72
N LEU A 244 5.05 -1.20 9.40
CA LEU A 244 3.90 -1.47 8.56
C LEU A 244 4.08 -2.78 7.80
N ARG A 245 3.00 -3.56 7.69
CA ARG A 245 2.90 -4.72 6.81
C ARG A 245 1.95 -4.39 5.66
N LEU A 246 2.45 -4.50 4.44
CA LEU A 246 1.62 -4.52 3.25
C LEU A 246 1.37 -5.96 2.87
N SER A 247 0.12 -6.32 2.63
CA SER A 247 -0.24 -7.67 2.19
C SER A 247 -1.30 -7.62 1.11
N MET A 248 -1.31 -8.64 0.26
CA MET A 248 -2.36 -8.85 -0.72
C MET A 248 -2.65 -10.34 -0.89
N LEU A 249 -3.90 -10.64 -1.25
CA LEU A 249 -4.38 -11.98 -1.54
C LEU A 249 -4.46 -12.17 -3.06
N GLY A 250 -3.84 -13.21 -3.58
CA GLY A 250 -3.81 -13.48 -5.01
C GLY A 250 -3.65 -14.95 -5.38
N THR A 251 -3.88 -15.23 -6.64
CA THR A 251 -3.70 -16.57 -7.21
C THR A 251 -2.29 -16.79 -7.74
N ASN A 252 -1.50 -15.70 -7.92
CA ASN A 252 -0.12 -15.75 -8.37
C ASN A 252 0.77 -14.97 -7.39
N SER A 253 1.46 -15.69 -6.50
CA SER A 253 2.31 -15.09 -5.47
C SER A 253 3.53 -14.36 -6.04
N ALA A 254 4.07 -14.76 -7.20
CA ALA A 254 5.19 -14.09 -7.83
C ALA A 254 4.77 -12.70 -8.36
N LYS A 255 3.63 -12.62 -9.07
CA LYS A 255 3.06 -11.35 -9.55
C LYS A 255 2.75 -10.40 -8.40
N ASP A 256 2.15 -10.93 -7.33
CA ASP A 256 1.82 -10.15 -6.14
C ASP A 256 3.08 -9.67 -5.39
N ALA A 257 4.14 -10.49 -5.34
CA ALA A 257 5.41 -10.12 -4.73
C ALA A 257 6.13 -9.02 -5.53
N ASP A 258 6.20 -9.15 -6.84
CA ASP A 258 6.80 -8.13 -7.70
C ASP A 258 6.06 -6.80 -7.61
N PHE A 259 4.72 -6.85 -7.55
CA PHE A 259 3.92 -5.66 -7.33
C PHE A 259 4.21 -5.02 -5.98
N LEU A 260 4.18 -5.78 -4.87
CA LEU A 260 4.40 -5.25 -3.53
C LEU A 260 5.81 -4.67 -3.38
N ASN A 261 6.84 -5.35 -3.90
CA ASN A 261 8.21 -4.86 -3.85
C ASN A 261 8.35 -3.54 -4.62
N LYS A 262 7.78 -3.47 -5.83
CA LYS A 262 7.84 -2.25 -6.64
C LYS A 262 7.01 -1.11 -6.05
N HIS A 263 5.91 -1.44 -5.39
CA HIS A 263 5.07 -0.48 -4.68
C HIS A 263 5.81 0.15 -3.49
N VAL A 264 6.54 -0.66 -2.73
CA VAL A 264 7.40 -0.18 -1.64
C VAL A 264 8.54 0.68 -2.16
N GLU A 265 9.18 0.27 -3.26
CA GLU A 265 10.23 1.06 -3.92
C GLU A 265 9.68 2.42 -4.37
N GLY A 266 8.51 2.44 -4.99
CA GLY A 266 7.82 3.68 -5.38
C GLY A 266 7.49 4.58 -4.20
N PHE A 267 7.02 4.00 -3.09
CA PHE A 267 6.79 4.71 -1.85
C PHE A 267 8.07 5.31 -1.26
N GLN A 268 9.16 4.55 -1.24
CA GLN A 268 10.47 5.04 -0.79
C GLN A 268 10.97 6.20 -1.65
N ALA A 269 10.81 6.11 -2.97
CA ALA A 269 11.20 7.17 -3.90
C ALA A 269 10.41 8.46 -3.64
N ILE A 270 9.08 8.39 -3.44
CA ILE A 270 8.25 9.54 -3.10
C ILE A 270 8.66 10.14 -1.75
N SER A 271 8.92 9.30 -0.75
CA SER A 271 9.34 9.74 0.58
C SER A 271 10.68 10.45 0.53
N LEU A 272 11.62 9.94 -0.27
CA LEU A 272 12.93 10.57 -0.47
C LEU A 272 12.82 11.90 -1.21
N ASP A 273 12.01 11.96 -2.28
CA ASP A 273 11.78 13.20 -3.04
C ASP A 273 11.16 14.29 -2.18
N LYS A 274 10.19 13.92 -1.34
CA LYS A 274 9.60 14.81 -0.36
C LYS A 274 10.64 15.36 0.61
N LYS A 275 11.47 14.50 1.23
CA LYS A 275 12.55 14.91 2.14
C LYS A 275 13.57 15.84 1.45
N ASN A 276 13.94 15.54 0.21
CA ASN A 276 14.85 16.38 -0.56
C ASN A 276 14.25 17.76 -0.84
N THR A 277 12.97 17.79 -1.23
CA THR A 277 12.26 19.05 -1.48
C THR A 277 12.16 19.90 -0.21
N GLU A 278 11.88 19.31 0.92
CA GLU A 278 11.85 19.99 2.22
C GLU A 278 13.24 20.50 2.63
N ALA A 279 14.28 19.70 2.42
CA ALA A 279 15.65 20.13 2.69
C ALA A 279 16.06 21.33 1.83
N LEU A 280 15.72 21.33 0.54
CA LEU A 280 15.96 22.45 -0.37
C LEU A 280 15.22 23.72 0.07
N ARG A 281 13.95 23.60 0.44
CA ARG A 281 13.16 24.74 0.97
C ARG A 281 13.78 25.31 2.26
N ARG A 282 14.28 24.45 3.15
CA ARG A 282 14.99 24.88 4.37
C ARG A 282 16.28 25.62 4.05
N ILE A 283 17.07 25.11 3.11
CA ILE A 283 18.31 25.77 2.66
C ILE A 283 17.99 27.17 2.11
N GLN A 284 17.01 27.26 1.21
CA GLN A 284 16.62 28.54 0.62
C GLN A 284 16.14 29.54 1.67
N PHE A 285 15.32 29.09 2.63
CA PHE A 285 14.91 29.94 3.75
C PHE A 285 16.10 30.46 4.57
N ILE A 286 17.08 29.59 4.87
CA ILE A 286 18.27 29.99 5.62
C ILE A 286 19.10 31.01 4.82
N GLU A 287 19.27 30.80 3.51
CA GLU A 287 19.98 31.72 2.62
C GLU A 287 19.30 33.08 2.61
N ASP A 288 17.99 33.15 2.46
CA ASP A 288 17.22 34.39 2.50
C ASP A 288 17.37 35.11 3.85
N GLN A 289 17.39 34.38 4.96
CA GLN A 289 17.62 34.98 6.29
C GLN A 289 19.05 35.49 6.47
N ILE A 290 20.05 34.80 5.94
CA ILE A 290 21.46 35.26 5.98
C ILE A 290 21.62 36.60 5.22
N VAL A 291 20.99 36.73 4.04
CA VAL A 291 20.99 38.00 3.27
C VAL A 291 20.35 39.10 4.11
N GLY A 292 19.19 38.88 4.71
CA GLY A 292 18.50 39.85 5.57
C GLY A 292 19.32 40.29 6.78
N ILE A 293 20.02 39.34 7.42
CA ILE A 293 20.91 39.65 8.56
C ILE A 293 22.13 40.46 8.08
N SER A 294 22.73 40.08 6.95
CA SER A 294 23.88 40.77 6.37
C SER A 294 23.56 42.25 6.04
N ASP A 295 22.39 42.50 5.43
CA ASP A 295 21.93 43.86 5.13
C ASP A 295 21.66 44.68 6.41
N SER A 296 21.04 44.03 7.43
CA SER A 296 20.83 44.70 8.71
C SER A 296 22.15 45.05 9.40
N LEU A 297 23.12 44.12 9.39
CA LEU A 297 24.45 44.33 9.96
C LEU A 297 25.16 45.48 9.21
N SER A 298 25.19 45.45 7.89
CA SER A 298 25.80 46.52 7.07
C SER A 298 25.15 47.88 7.36
N THR A 299 23.83 47.94 7.47
CA THR A 299 23.10 49.15 7.83
C THR A 299 23.49 49.68 9.22
N THR A 300 23.61 48.74 10.18
CA THR A 300 24.00 49.08 11.56
C THR A 300 25.44 49.55 11.65
N GLU A 301 26.37 48.91 10.94
CA GLU A 301 27.77 49.30 10.84
C GLU A 301 27.92 50.71 10.21
N ASN A 302 27.19 50.99 9.13
CA ASN A 302 27.17 52.30 8.49
C ASN A 302 26.64 53.39 9.45
N LYS A 303 25.56 53.11 10.20
CA LYS A 303 25.05 54.04 11.21
C LYS A 303 26.06 54.28 12.33
N LEU A 304 26.74 53.25 12.81
CA LEU A 304 27.79 53.35 13.79
C LEU A 304 28.97 54.18 13.29
N GLN A 305 29.39 53.97 12.06
CA GLN A 305 30.45 54.73 11.43
C GLN A 305 30.09 56.21 11.27
N GLN A 306 28.87 56.51 10.82
CA GLN A 306 28.33 57.87 10.74
C GLN A 306 28.30 58.56 12.10
N PHE A 307 27.80 57.84 13.13
CA PHE A 307 27.77 58.37 14.48
C PHE A 307 29.17 58.70 15.00
N ARG A 308 30.14 57.78 14.83
CA ARG A 308 31.54 58.00 15.20
C ARG A 308 32.16 59.18 14.48
N SER A 309 31.90 59.34 13.18
CA SER A 309 32.43 60.42 12.36
C SER A 309 31.81 61.78 12.71
N SER A 310 30.50 61.85 12.92
CA SER A 310 29.78 63.08 13.20
C SER A 310 30.05 63.64 14.60
N HIS A 311 30.32 62.77 15.59
CA HIS A 311 30.54 63.18 16.97
C HIS A 311 31.99 63.26 17.40
N LYS A 312 32.98 63.12 16.44
CA LYS A 312 34.43 63.13 16.73
C LYS A 312 34.85 62.33 17.95
N VAL A 313 34.18 61.16 18.14
CA VAL A 313 34.41 60.29 19.30
C VAL A 313 35.72 59.56 19.07
N MET A 314 36.84 60.22 19.37
CA MET A 314 38.16 59.59 19.35
C MET A 314 38.54 58.91 20.66
N ASP A 315 37.82 59.22 21.75
CA ASP A 315 38.09 58.62 23.04
C ASP A 315 36.75 58.24 23.73
N LEU A 316 36.42 56.99 23.69
CA LEU A 316 35.26 56.50 24.40
C LEU A 316 35.62 56.36 25.87
N SER A 317 35.14 57.29 26.72
CA SER A 317 35.12 57.08 28.16
C SER A 317 34.45 55.74 28.48
N ALA A 318 34.78 55.09 29.59
CA ALA A 318 34.23 53.80 30.04
C ALA A 318 32.68 53.71 29.96
N GLN A 319 32.00 54.89 30.11
CA GLN A 319 30.53 54.99 29.96
C GLN A 319 30.09 54.90 28.51
N GLY A 320 30.84 55.49 27.55
CA GLY A 320 30.53 55.37 26.12
C GLY A 320 30.66 53.93 25.61
N GLN A 321 31.68 53.20 26.09
CA GLN A 321 31.86 51.79 25.76
C GLN A 321 30.71 50.92 26.30
N SER A 322 30.23 51.24 27.51
CA SER A 322 29.07 50.54 28.11
C SER A 322 27.77 50.77 27.30
N ILE A 323 27.54 52.02 26.83
CA ILE A 323 26.37 52.37 26.02
C ILE A 323 26.44 51.69 24.65
N ILE A 324 27.59 51.64 23.99
CA ILE A 324 27.75 50.97 22.69
C ILE A 324 27.55 49.47 22.85
N ALA A 325 28.08 48.87 23.92
CA ALA A 325 27.84 47.46 24.22
C ALA A 325 26.34 47.13 24.41
N GLN A 326 25.61 48.02 25.15
CA GLN A 326 24.16 47.87 25.31
C GLN A 326 23.38 48.05 24.00
N VAL A 327 23.75 49.03 23.17
CA VAL A 327 23.12 49.23 21.86
C VAL A 327 23.35 48.00 20.97
N THR A 328 24.57 47.48 20.89
CA THR A 328 24.88 46.27 20.14
C THR A 328 24.08 45.06 20.62
N LEU A 329 23.92 44.93 21.95
CA LEU A 329 23.16 43.86 22.53
C LEU A 329 21.64 43.93 22.20
N LEU A 330 21.11 45.19 22.25
CA LEU A 330 19.69 45.43 21.88
C LEU A 330 19.45 45.24 20.35
N GLU A 331 20.43 45.64 19.50
CA GLU A 331 20.33 45.42 18.07
C GLU A 331 20.41 43.93 17.71
N ASN A 332 21.26 43.15 18.38
CA ASN A 332 21.29 41.69 18.24
C ASN A 332 19.98 41.05 18.66
N GLU A 333 19.41 41.53 19.80
CA GLU A 333 18.12 41.04 20.25
C GLU A 333 16.99 41.41 19.27
N LYS A 334 17.00 42.64 18.72
CA LYS A 334 16.06 43.05 17.67
C LYS A 334 16.22 42.23 16.39
N ALA A 335 17.47 41.94 15.97
CA ALA A 335 17.71 41.07 14.81
C ALA A 335 17.18 39.65 15.08
N ARG A 336 17.37 39.11 16.30
CA ARG A 336 16.81 37.81 16.71
C ARG A 336 15.29 37.79 16.66
N LEU A 337 14.63 38.82 17.21
CA LEU A 337 13.17 38.93 17.20
C LEU A 337 12.60 39.10 15.79
N ASN A 338 13.30 39.86 14.93
CA ASN A 338 12.91 39.98 13.53
C ASN A 338 13.04 38.66 12.78
N LEU A 339 14.11 37.89 13.03
CA LEU A 339 14.26 36.55 12.47
C LEU A 339 13.11 35.64 12.92
N GLU A 340 12.74 35.72 14.18
CA GLU A 340 11.64 34.95 14.76
C GLU A 340 10.30 35.37 14.14
N ALA A 341 10.06 36.67 13.95
CA ALA A 341 8.86 37.19 13.28
C ALA A 341 8.79 36.71 11.82
N ASN A 342 9.88 36.89 11.04
CA ASN A 342 9.96 36.42 9.67
C ASN A 342 9.74 34.89 9.55
N TYR A 343 10.20 34.13 10.54
CA TYR A 343 9.96 32.70 10.61
C TYR A 343 8.47 32.39 10.78
N TYR A 344 7.76 33.10 11.66
CA TYR A 344 6.33 32.92 11.84
C TYR A 344 5.53 33.38 10.61
N ASP A 345 5.93 34.48 9.98
CA ASP A 345 5.33 34.95 8.73
C ASP A 345 5.53 33.93 7.60
N TYR A 346 6.73 33.36 7.47
CA TYR A 346 7.00 32.28 6.55
C TYR A 346 6.12 31.05 6.81
N LEU A 347 5.98 30.66 8.08
CA LEU A 347 5.10 29.55 8.47
C LEU A 347 3.64 29.82 8.13
N ALA A 348 3.16 31.04 8.42
CA ALA A 348 1.81 31.43 8.10
C ALA A 348 1.56 31.39 6.58
N ASP A 349 2.51 31.92 5.79
CA ASP A 349 2.44 31.91 4.32
C ASP A 349 2.52 30.49 3.74
N TYR A 350 3.34 29.64 4.37
CA TYR A 350 3.45 28.22 4.03
C TYR A 350 2.15 27.47 4.30
N LEU A 351 1.54 27.68 5.46
CA LEU A 351 0.27 27.06 5.84
C LEU A 351 -0.91 27.52 4.97
N ILE A 352 -0.88 28.80 4.51
CA ILE A 352 -1.92 29.36 3.65
C ILE A 352 -1.78 28.88 2.19
N LYS A 353 -0.55 28.73 1.69
CA LYS A 353 -0.28 28.31 0.31
C LYS A 353 -0.46 26.81 0.07
N ASP A 354 -0.36 26.00 1.10
CA ASP A 354 -0.43 24.55 0.97
C ASP A 354 -1.88 24.05 1.11
N THR A 355 -2.71 24.41 0.12
CA THR A 355 -4.13 23.97 0.00
C THR A 355 -4.22 22.54 -0.60
N SER A 356 -3.12 21.86 -0.87
CA SER A 356 -3.07 20.56 -1.55
C SER A 356 -3.25 19.34 -0.64
N GLY A 357 -3.61 19.54 0.64
CA GLY A 357 -3.98 18.44 1.56
C GLY A 357 -2.79 17.68 2.18
N GLU A 358 -1.57 18.07 1.93
CA GLU A 358 -0.40 17.53 2.62
C GLU A 358 -0.16 18.32 3.93
N ILE A 359 0.10 17.61 5.02
CA ILE A 359 0.39 18.25 6.32
C ILE A 359 1.73 18.98 6.21
N PRO A 360 1.77 20.31 6.43
CA PRO A 360 2.99 21.08 6.29
C PRO A 360 4.01 20.68 7.37
N ILE A 361 5.23 20.36 6.95
CA ILE A 361 6.34 20.11 7.86
C ILE A 361 6.99 21.43 8.19
N VAL A 362 6.84 21.81 9.45
CA VAL A 362 7.44 23.02 10.01
C VAL A 362 8.93 22.83 10.24
N PRO A 363 9.81 23.71 9.69
CA PRO A 363 11.25 23.62 9.88
C PRO A 363 11.69 23.72 11.36
N ASP A 364 12.66 22.89 11.86
CA ASP A 364 13.09 22.85 13.28
C ASP A 364 13.85 24.10 13.74
N ARG A 365 13.38 24.75 14.78
CA ARG A 365 13.99 25.93 15.41
C ARG A 365 15.35 25.64 16.04
N LYS A 366 15.66 24.39 16.35
CA LYS A 366 16.92 24.03 17.01
C LYS A 366 18.16 24.17 16.14
N SER A 367 18.01 24.10 14.80
CA SER A 367 19.15 24.22 13.90
C SER A 367 19.67 25.65 13.75
N THR A 368 18.93 26.67 14.18
CA THR A 368 19.33 28.09 14.10
C THR A 368 20.09 28.61 15.30
N ARG A 369 20.32 27.79 16.33
CA ARG A 369 21.33 28.13 17.37
C ARG A 369 22.72 27.87 16.78
N LEU A 370 23.20 28.77 15.94
CA LEU A 370 24.61 28.88 15.64
C LEU A 370 25.35 29.03 16.96
N ASN A 371 26.26 28.09 17.23
CA ASN A 371 27.24 28.15 18.29
C ASN A 371 27.94 29.51 18.27
N SER A 372 27.52 30.46 19.09
CA SER A 372 28.27 31.67 19.40
C SER A 372 29.17 31.39 20.63
N SER A 373 30.01 30.34 20.50
CA SER A 373 31.10 30.10 21.42
C SER A 373 32.38 30.00 20.62
N HIS A 374 32.91 31.17 20.24
CA HIS A 374 34.35 31.47 20.15
C HIS A 374 34.56 32.99 20.21
#